data_4db5f5db8cb28ffbdc53fb07917b6160
#
_entry.id   4db5f5db8cb28ffbdc53fb07917b6160
#
_cell.length_a   1.000
_cell.length_b   1.000
_cell.length_c   1.000
_cell.angle_alpha   90.00
_cell.angle_beta   90.00
_cell.angle_gamma   90.00
#
_symmetry.space_group_name_H-M   'P 1'
#
loop_
_entity.id
_entity.type
_entity.pdbx_description
1 polymer ?
#
loop_
_entity_poly.entity_id
_entity_poly.type
_entity_poly.pdbx_seq_one_letter_code
_entity_poly.pdbx_strand_id
1 'polypeptide(L)'
;MAGIKEIAEEAGVSTATVSRALRGFHHVNDATRAKIVAAAEKLNYPISPATNKTPLGRTNSIGVVAPFISRWYFAQVISGAEQALREAGFDLLLYNFSQMKGRERLFQHQLLKGRVDALIVISLPPTEEEFDSILNLGIPVSLV
;
A
#
# COMPACT_ATOMS: atom_id res chain seq x y z
N MET A 1 -11.86 22.23 -8.93
CA MET A 1 -11.29 20.92 -8.57
C MET A 1 -12.02 19.89 -9.41
N ALA A 2 -11.30 19.17 -10.26
CA ALA A 2 -11.94 18.17 -11.13
C ALA A 2 -12.62 17.09 -10.29
N GLY A 3 -13.77 16.60 -10.74
CA GLY A 3 -14.53 15.54 -10.08
C GLY A 3 -14.74 14.32 -10.97
N ILE A 4 -15.47 13.34 -10.48
CA ILE A 4 -15.75 12.09 -11.20
C ILE A 4 -16.48 12.33 -12.54
N LYS A 5 -17.26 13.41 -12.67
CA LYS A 5 -17.98 13.76 -13.90
C LYS A 5 -17.01 14.15 -15.02
N GLU A 6 -16.05 15.02 -14.73
CA GLU A 6 -15.06 15.49 -15.68
C GLU A 6 -14.14 14.35 -16.15
N ILE A 7 -13.81 13.42 -15.23
CA ILE A 7 -13.05 12.21 -15.58
C ILE A 7 -13.87 11.31 -16.50
N ALA A 8 -15.16 11.16 -16.26
CA ALA A 8 -16.05 10.34 -17.07
C ALA A 8 -16.19 10.89 -18.51
N GLU A 9 -16.29 12.21 -18.63
CA GLU A 9 -16.33 12.92 -19.92
C GLU A 9 -15.01 12.75 -20.69
N GLU A 10 -13.87 12.99 -20.03
CA GLU A 10 -12.54 12.87 -20.62
C GLU A 10 -12.22 11.43 -21.03
N ALA A 11 -12.60 10.44 -20.22
CA ALA A 11 -12.36 9.01 -20.51
C ALA A 11 -13.42 8.38 -21.44
N GLY A 12 -14.51 9.10 -21.75
CA GLY A 12 -15.61 8.59 -22.59
C GLY A 12 -16.38 7.43 -21.97
N VAL A 13 -16.57 7.45 -20.63
CA VAL A 13 -17.26 6.40 -19.88
C VAL A 13 -18.28 6.98 -18.90
N SER A 14 -19.14 6.13 -18.31
CA SER A 14 -20.08 6.59 -17.30
C SER A 14 -19.40 6.91 -15.97
N THR A 15 -19.97 7.82 -15.18
CA THR A 15 -19.51 8.12 -13.80
C THR A 15 -19.49 6.88 -12.90
N ALA A 16 -20.41 5.95 -13.11
CA ALA A 16 -20.43 4.66 -12.40
C ALA A 16 -19.23 3.80 -12.77
N THR A 17 -18.80 3.81 -14.05
CA THR A 17 -17.59 3.09 -14.49
C THR A 17 -16.34 3.72 -13.89
N VAL A 18 -16.23 5.05 -13.87
CA VAL A 18 -15.13 5.76 -13.21
C VAL A 18 -15.08 5.39 -11.72
N SER A 19 -16.21 5.50 -11.00
CA SER A 19 -16.27 5.16 -9.57
C SER A 19 -15.85 3.71 -9.29
N ARG A 20 -16.28 2.76 -10.13
CA ARG A 20 -15.88 1.35 -10.01
C ARG A 20 -14.38 1.15 -10.31
N ALA A 21 -13.88 1.77 -11.37
CA ALA A 21 -12.46 1.72 -11.72
C ALA A 21 -11.60 2.28 -10.59
N LEU A 22 -11.96 3.45 -10.07
CA LEU A 22 -11.25 4.12 -8.99
C LEU A 22 -11.33 3.41 -7.62
N ARG A 23 -12.30 2.55 -7.41
CA ARG A 23 -12.43 1.70 -6.20
C ARG A 23 -11.82 0.30 -6.35
N GLY A 24 -11.18 0.01 -7.48
CA GLY A 24 -10.50 -1.27 -7.70
C GLY A 24 -11.43 -2.46 -8.00
N PHE A 25 -12.69 -2.24 -8.41
CA PHE A 25 -13.59 -3.35 -8.76
C PHE A 25 -13.12 -4.09 -10.02
N HIS A 26 -13.13 -5.42 -9.97
CA HIS A 26 -12.63 -6.31 -11.03
C HIS A 26 -13.44 -6.31 -12.35
N HIS A 27 -14.63 -5.73 -12.35
CA HIS A 27 -15.52 -5.71 -13.52
C HIS A 27 -15.22 -4.59 -14.55
N VAL A 28 -14.16 -3.79 -14.34
CA VAL A 28 -13.69 -2.81 -15.33
C VAL A 28 -12.46 -3.38 -16.01
N ASN A 29 -12.52 -3.53 -17.34
CA ASN A 29 -11.39 -4.07 -18.11
C ASN A 29 -10.17 -3.13 -18.03
N ASP A 30 -8.98 -3.68 -18.22
CA ASP A 30 -7.71 -2.99 -18.02
C ASP A 30 -7.54 -1.80 -18.97
N ALA A 31 -8.01 -1.91 -20.22
CA ALA A 31 -7.95 -0.82 -21.20
C ALA A 31 -8.83 0.38 -20.78
N THR A 32 -10.02 0.12 -20.24
CA THR A 32 -10.91 1.16 -19.70
C THR A 32 -10.34 1.77 -18.43
N ARG A 33 -9.73 0.96 -17.55
CA ARG A 33 -9.07 1.43 -16.35
C ARG A 33 -7.90 2.36 -16.68
N ALA A 34 -7.06 1.99 -17.64
CA ALA A 34 -5.94 2.81 -18.09
C ALA A 34 -6.40 4.18 -18.63
N LYS A 35 -7.49 4.22 -19.42
CA LYS A 35 -8.09 5.48 -19.90
C LYS A 35 -8.56 6.38 -18.74
N ILE A 36 -9.20 5.79 -17.73
CA ILE A 36 -9.70 6.53 -16.57
C ILE A 36 -8.55 7.08 -15.73
N VAL A 37 -7.48 6.30 -15.53
CA VAL A 37 -6.29 6.75 -14.81
C VAL A 37 -5.62 7.92 -15.55
N ALA A 38 -5.39 7.79 -16.86
CA ALA A 38 -4.82 8.85 -17.68
C ALA A 38 -5.66 10.14 -17.68
N ALA A 39 -7.00 10.01 -17.73
CA ALA A 39 -7.91 11.15 -17.62
C ALA A 39 -7.83 11.82 -16.24
N ALA A 40 -7.75 11.04 -15.17
CA ALA A 40 -7.62 11.56 -13.81
C ALA A 40 -6.29 12.29 -13.60
N GLU A 41 -5.17 11.74 -14.10
CA GLU A 41 -3.85 12.38 -14.07
C GLU A 41 -3.86 13.71 -14.84
N LYS A 42 -4.41 13.73 -16.05
CA LYS A 42 -4.53 14.94 -16.87
C LYS A 42 -5.33 16.05 -16.17
N LEU A 43 -6.34 15.66 -15.39
CA LEU A 43 -7.19 16.58 -14.64
C LEU A 43 -6.66 16.89 -13.23
N ASN A 44 -5.46 16.42 -12.86
CA ASN A 44 -4.89 16.51 -11.52
C ASN A 44 -5.87 16.05 -10.41
N TYR A 45 -6.65 15.00 -10.70
CA TYR A 45 -7.55 14.41 -9.73
C TYR A 45 -6.76 13.48 -8.80
N PRO A 46 -6.81 13.66 -7.47
CA PRO A 46 -6.05 12.82 -6.55
C PRO A 46 -6.60 11.39 -6.57
N ILE A 47 -5.87 10.50 -7.24
CA ILE A 47 -6.18 9.07 -7.23
C ILE A 47 -5.66 8.50 -5.91
N SER A 48 -6.56 7.95 -5.07
CA SER A 48 -6.14 7.31 -3.82
C SER A 48 -5.21 6.11 -4.11
N PRO A 49 -4.16 5.86 -3.32
CA PRO A 49 -3.30 4.67 -3.45
C PRO A 49 -4.06 3.34 -3.49
N ALA A 50 -5.24 3.26 -2.85
CA ALA A 50 -6.14 2.12 -2.98
C ALA A 50 -6.65 1.88 -4.41
N THR A 51 -6.49 2.85 -5.29
CA THR A 51 -6.92 2.83 -6.69
C THR A 51 -5.80 2.36 -7.63
N ASN A 52 -4.55 2.52 -7.20
CA ASN A 52 -3.34 2.07 -7.93
C ASN A 52 -3.05 0.57 -7.74
N LYS A 53 -4.06 -0.23 -7.33
CA LYS A 53 -3.91 -1.67 -7.44
C LYS A 53 -3.66 -2.00 -8.89
N THR A 54 -2.48 -2.53 -9.18
CA THR A 54 -2.19 -3.15 -10.47
C THR A 54 -3.28 -4.15 -10.82
N PRO A 55 -3.44 -4.57 -12.08
CA PRO A 55 -4.41 -5.61 -12.48
C PRO A 55 -4.35 -6.88 -11.63
N LEU A 56 -3.22 -7.12 -10.97
CA LEU A 56 -2.98 -8.22 -10.02
C LEU A 56 -3.42 -7.91 -8.57
N GLY A 57 -4.05 -6.78 -8.29
CA GLY A 57 -4.48 -6.40 -6.94
C GLY A 57 -3.34 -5.93 -6.02
N ARG A 58 -2.12 -5.72 -6.55
CA ARG A 58 -0.95 -5.26 -5.80
C ARG A 58 -1.04 -3.78 -5.48
N THR A 59 -0.46 -3.39 -4.33
CA THR A 59 -0.36 -2.01 -3.88
C THR A 59 0.96 -1.35 -4.29
N ASN A 60 1.94 -2.14 -4.72
CA ASN A 60 3.33 -1.76 -4.94
C ASN A 60 3.95 -1.09 -3.70
N SER A 61 3.49 -1.49 -2.53
CA SER A 61 3.97 -0.94 -1.26
C SER A 61 4.48 -2.07 -0.37
N ILE A 62 5.61 -1.86 0.27
CA ILE A 62 6.21 -2.79 1.24
C ILE A 62 6.15 -2.13 2.62
N GLY A 63 5.58 -2.85 3.58
CA GLY A 63 5.56 -2.43 4.97
C GLY A 63 6.91 -2.68 5.63
N VAL A 64 7.45 -1.68 6.31
CA VAL A 64 8.64 -1.81 7.16
C VAL A 64 8.26 -1.51 8.59
N VAL A 65 8.43 -2.49 9.45
CA VAL A 65 8.12 -2.41 10.88
C VAL A 65 9.42 -2.24 11.66
N ALA A 66 9.56 -1.17 12.42
CA ALA A 66 10.74 -0.89 13.23
C ALA A 66 10.36 -0.38 14.61
N PRO A 67 11.06 -0.79 15.69
CA PRO A 67 10.76 -0.34 17.06
C PRO A 67 11.17 1.11 17.31
N PHE A 68 12.20 1.59 16.62
CA PHE A 68 12.75 2.94 16.77
C PHE A 68 13.19 3.50 15.43
N ILE A 69 12.74 4.70 15.09
CA ILE A 69 13.17 5.40 13.86
C ILE A 69 14.29 6.42 14.12
N SER A 70 14.42 6.89 15.37
CA SER A 70 15.39 7.94 15.74
C SER A 70 16.78 7.42 16.09
N ARG A 71 16.94 6.12 16.29
CA ARG A 71 18.25 5.53 16.58
C ARG A 71 19.03 5.32 15.30
N TRP A 72 20.29 5.69 15.29
CA TRP A 72 21.17 5.65 14.11
C TRP A 72 21.11 4.32 13.33
N TYR A 73 21.19 3.19 14.03
CA TYR A 73 21.14 1.87 13.38
C TYR A 73 19.86 1.68 12.56
N PHE A 74 18.70 1.92 13.15
CA PHE A 74 17.42 1.73 12.47
C PHE A 74 17.24 2.73 11.31
N ALA A 75 17.70 3.97 11.48
CA ALA A 75 17.68 4.97 10.44
C ALA A 75 18.49 4.52 9.21
N GLN A 76 19.66 3.92 9.41
CA GLN A 76 20.48 3.40 8.30
C GLN A 76 19.83 2.21 7.61
N VAL A 77 19.27 1.27 8.37
CA VAL A 77 18.57 0.09 7.82
C VAL A 77 17.35 0.53 7.02
N ILE A 78 16.53 1.45 7.56
CA ILE A 78 15.35 1.98 6.87
C ILE A 78 15.75 2.73 5.60
N SER A 79 16.80 3.56 5.64
CA SER A 79 17.29 4.29 4.48
C SER A 79 17.77 3.34 3.37
N GLY A 80 18.52 2.30 3.72
CA GLY A 80 18.95 1.29 2.75
C GLY A 80 17.77 0.50 2.15
N ALA A 81 16.79 0.14 2.98
CA ALA A 81 15.59 -0.53 2.52
C ALA A 81 14.76 0.38 1.57
N GLU A 82 14.60 1.67 1.91
CA GLU A 82 13.89 2.64 1.08
C GLU A 82 14.54 2.78 -0.29
N GLN A 83 15.87 2.95 -0.33
CA GLN A 83 16.60 3.05 -1.59
C GLN A 83 16.39 1.81 -2.47
N ALA A 84 16.56 0.61 -1.92
CA ALA A 84 16.40 -0.64 -2.66
C ALA A 84 14.97 -0.83 -3.18
N LEU A 85 13.96 -0.52 -2.35
CA LEU A 85 12.56 -0.63 -2.71
C LEU A 85 12.18 0.37 -3.81
N ARG A 86 12.63 1.61 -3.72
CA ARG A 86 12.41 2.64 -4.73
C ARG A 86 13.04 2.28 -6.07
N GLU A 87 14.24 1.74 -6.08
CA GLU A 87 14.90 1.24 -7.30
C GLU A 87 14.13 0.08 -7.94
N ALA A 88 13.45 -0.73 -7.12
CA ALA A 88 12.58 -1.82 -7.55
C ALA A 88 11.15 -1.39 -7.89
N GLY A 89 10.81 -0.09 -7.77
CA GLY A 89 9.47 0.44 -8.08
C GLY A 89 8.44 0.20 -6.99
N PHE A 90 8.87 0.04 -5.73
CA PHE A 90 7.98 -0.09 -4.56
C PHE A 90 8.04 1.13 -3.67
N ASP A 91 6.90 1.48 -3.08
CA ASP A 91 6.80 2.46 -2.00
C ASP A 91 7.09 1.80 -0.65
N LEU A 92 7.77 2.51 0.26
CA LEU A 92 7.98 2.06 1.63
C LEU A 92 6.92 2.68 2.55
N LEU A 93 6.18 1.83 3.26
CA LEU A 93 5.28 2.25 4.34
C LEU A 93 5.90 1.90 5.69
N LEU A 94 6.29 2.93 6.45
CA LEU A 94 6.95 2.76 7.74
C LEU A 94 5.94 2.67 8.90
N TYR A 95 6.03 1.60 9.67
CA TYR A 95 5.28 1.38 10.90
C TYR A 95 6.24 1.41 12.09
N ASN A 96 6.14 2.46 12.91
CA ASN A 96 6.97 2.61 14.10
C ASN A 96 6.23 2.16 15.36
N PHE A 97 6.87 1.33 16.17
CA PHE A 97 6.34 0.80 17.43
C PHE A 97 7.23 1.15 18.62
N SER A 98 7.27 2.39 19.00
CA SER A 98 7.93 2.82 20.23
C SER A 98 7.14 2.45 21.49
N GLN A 99 5.89 1.98 21.38
CA GLN A 99 5.03 1.64 22.51
C GLN A 99 4.28 0.32 22.28
N MET A 100 4.16 -0.53 23.33
CA MET A 100 3.50 -1.84 23.27
C MET A 100 2.05 -1.81 22.74
N LYS A 101 1.29 -0.77 23.07
CA LYS A 101 -0.11 -0.60 22.56
C LYS A 101 -0.21 -0.43 21.05
N GLY A 102 0.86 0.01 20.37
CA GLY A 102 0.90 0.11 18.91
C GLY A 102 1.17 -1.24 18.24
N ARG A 103 1.85 -2.15 18.94
CA ARG A 103 2.25 -3.46 18.44
C ARG A 103 1.06 -4.39 18.25
N GLU A 104 0.15 -4.48 19.20
CA GLU A 104 -1.08 -5.27 19.12
C GLU A 104 -1.96 -4.84 17.94
N ARG A 105 -2.07 -3.53 17.68
CA ARG A 105 -2.87 -2.99 16.57
C ARG A 105 -2.31 -3.31 15.20
N LEU A 106 -0.99 -3.48 15.06
CA LEU A 106 -0.38 -3.77 13.76
C LEU A 106 -0.75 -5.17 13.27
N PHE A 107 -0.55 -6.13 14.15
CA PHE A 107 -0.78 -7.53 13.84
C PHE A 107 -2.28 -7.90 13.85
N GLN A 108 -3.15 -7.02 14.37
CA GLN A 108 -4.57 -7.10 14.10
C GLN A 108 -4.82 -6.83 12.62
N HIS A 109 -5.32 -7.83 11.91
CA HIS A 109 -5.52 -7.99 10.45
C HIS A 109 -5.91 -6.74 9.63
N GLN A 110 -6.38 -5.65 10.26
CA GLN A 110 -7.01 -4.55 9.54
C GLN A 110 -6.05 -3.46 9.07
N LEU A 111 -4.88 -3.27 9.69
CA LEU A 111 -3.98 -2.17 9.35
C LEU A 111 -3.12 -2.45 8.12
N LEU A 112 -2.73 -3.69 7.90
CA LEU A 112 -1.81 -4.08 6.81
C LEU A 112 -2.55 -4.62 5.59
N LYS A 113 -3.74 -5.17 5.79
CA LYS A 113 -4.51 -5.84 4.73
C LYS A 113 -4.86 -4.89 3.59
N GLY A 114 -4.36 -5.20 2.40
CA GLY A 114 -4.61 -4.43 1.18
C GLY A 114 -3.90 -3.07 1.14
N ARG A 115 -2.92 -2.82 2.04
CA ARG A 115 -2.07 -1.63 2.04
C ARG A 115 -0.65 -1.94 1.63
N VAL A 116 -0.19 -3.17 1.89
CA VAL A 116 1.16 -3.61 1.56
C VAL A 116 1.13 -4.98 0.89
N ASP A 117 2.09 -5.22 0.03
CA ASP A 117 2.25 -6.49 -0.70
C ASP A 117 3.19 -7.45 0.01
N ALA A 118 4.06 -6.94 0.88
CA ALA A 118 4.93 -7.71 1.75
C ALA A 118 5.29 -6.90 3.00
N LEU A 119 5.89 -7.55 4.00
CA LEU A 119 6.29 -6.96 5.27
C LEU A 119 7.74 -7.29 5.59
N ILE A 120 8.51 -6.30 6.03
CA ILE A 120 9.83 -6.43 6.62
C ILE A 120 9.73 -6.02 8.10
N VAL A 121 10.10 -6.91 9.00
CA VAL A 121 10.07 -6.66 10.44
C VAL A 121 11.50 -6.61 10.96
N ILE A 122 11.92 -5.46 11.48
CA ILE A 122 13.31 -5.21 11.89
C ILE A 122 13.44 -5.30 13.40
N SER A 123 14.32 -6.20 13.88
CA SER A 123 14.70 -6.33 15.30
C SER A 123 13.51 -6.40 16.26
N LEU A 124 12.45 -7.08 15.87
CA LEU A 124 11.25 -7.21 16.68
C LEU A 124 10.88 -8.70 16.74
N PRO A 125 11.41 -9.48 17.68
CA PRO A 125 11.02 -10.88 17.83
C PRO A 125 9.49 -10.93 18.11
N PRO A 126 8.71 -11.60 17.25
CA PRO A 126 7.27 -11.74 17.49
C PRO A 126 7.00 -12.68 18.66
N THR A 127 5.95 -12.41 19.42
CA THR A 127 5.36 -13.41 20.33
C THR A 127 4.70 -14.53 19.52
N GLU A 128 4.33 -15.67 20.14
CA GLU A 128 3.65 -16.74 19.47
C GLU A 128 2.33 -16.27 18.82
N GLU A 129 1.53 -15.47 19.55
CA GLU A 129 0.28 -14.91 19.04
C GLU A 129 0.47 -13.95 17.87
N GLU A 130 1.54 -13.15 17.92
CA GLU A 130 1.90 -12.25 16.82
C GLU A 130 2.41 -13.01 15.61
N PHE A 131 3.15 -14.11 15.83
CA PHE A 131 3.63 -14.96 14.76
C PHE A 131 2.46 -15.60 13.99
N ASP A 132 1.47 -16.13 14.71
CA ASP A 132 0.25 -16.63 14.09
C ASP A 132 -0.51 -15.54 13.31
N SER A 133 -0.58 -14.34 13.87
CA SER A 133 -1.18 -13.20 13.20
C SER A 133 -0.43 -12.79 11.93
N ILE A 134 0.89 -12.84 11.95
CA ILE A 134 1.77 -12.58 10.79
C ILE A 134 1.54 -13.63 9.70
N LEU A 135 1.51 -14.91 10.05
CA LEU A 135 1.24 -16.00 9.10
C LEU A 135 -0.14 -15.84 8.44
N ASN A 136 -1.12 -15.40 9.19
CA ASN A 136 -2.49 -15.18 8.70
C ASN A 136 -2.66 -13.91 7.85
N LEU A 137 -1.65 -13.06 7.70
CA LEU A 137 -1.70 -11.90 6.79
C LEU A 137 -1.82 -12.32 5.31
N GLY A 138 -1.34 -13.52 4.96
CA GLY A 138 -1.38 -14.03 3.59
C GLY A 138 -0.47 -13.26 2.62
N ILE A 139 0.53 -12.53 3.15
CA ILE A 139 1.56 -11.81 2.39
C ILE A 139 2.95 -12.30 2.79
N PRO A 140 3.98 -12.18 1.93
CA PRO A 140 5.36 -12.48 2.28
C PRO A 140 5.83 -11.63 3.46
N VAL A 141 6.54 -12.24 4.42
CA VAL A 141 7.12 -11.56 5.58
C VAL A 141 8.59 -11.94 5.73
N SER A 142 9.44 -10.96 5.92
CA SER A 142 10.86 -11.11 6.26
C SER A 142 11.13 -10.58 7.66
N LEU A 143 11.80 -11.38 8.48
CA LEU A 143 12.28 -10.98 9.81
C LEU A 143 13.79 -10.71 9.72
N VAL A 144 14.22 -9.53 10.18
CA VAL A 144 15.60 -9.04 10.11
C VAL A 144 16.10 -8.64 11.50
#